data_78bf9cdcf4be83a900d50a798eeda6ca
#
_entry.id   78bf9cdcf4be83a900d50a798eeda6ca
#
_cell.length_a   1.000
_cell.length_b   1.000
_cell.length_c   1.000
_cell.angle_alpha   90.00
_cell.angle_beta   90.00
_cell.angle_gamma   90.00
#
_symmetry.space_group_name_H-M   'P 1'
#
loop_
_entity.id
_entity.type
_entity.pdbx_description
1 polymer ?
#
loop_
_entity_poly.entity_id
_entity_poly.type
_entity_poly.pdbx_seq_one_letter_code
_entity_poly.pdbx_strand_id
1 'polypeptide(L)'
;MAADEGLVSDAALVVLDAEGVTEACRQTHPEWHQGRDFEAYAARVREALDRMGPAMRYVGLHDARGRLVASARELSSELLWQGDRVPAMGIAAVFVRPDLRGRGIGRRLVRALTGDARARGFRAAFLFSDIGPGYYVPHGFRACPAQDFCADVADLAQDTSLAVRRACPDDLGMMLRWYHQSAACSPLTVWRT
;
A
#
# COMPACT_ATOMS: atom_id res chain seq x y z
N MET A 1 -32.22 13.54 7.37
CA MET A 1 -31.22 12.85 6.55
C MET A 1 -30.38 13.80 5.70
N ALA A 2 -30.17 15.05 6.08
CA ALA A 2 -29.46 16.06 5.29
C ALA A 2 -28.26 16.70 6.02
N ALA A 3 -27.83 16.16 7.18
CA ALA A 3 -26.75 16.76 7.98
C ALA A 3 -25.37 16.12 7.76
N ASP A 4 -25.25 15.12 6.92
CA ASP A 4 -24.02 14.28 6.79
C ASP A 4 -23.24 14.54 5.48
N GLU A 5 -23.80 15.29 4.53
CA GLU A 5 -23.13 15.61 3.26
C GLU A 5 -22.04 16.68 3.39
N GLY A 6 -22.04 17.45 4.47
CA GLY A 6 -21.07 18.53 4.74
C GLY A 6 -19.73 18.10 5.33
N LEU A 7 -19.62 16.86 5.82
CA LEU A 7 -18.43 16.44 6.60
C LEU A 7 -17.16 16.27 5.76
N VAL A 8 -17.27 16.03 4.45
CA VAL A 8 -16.10 15.81 3.59
C VAL A 8 -16.40 16.24 2.13
N SER A 9 -17.25 17.27 1.85
CA SER A 9 -17.74 17.51 0.48
C SER A 9 -16.66 17.89 -0.53
N ASP A 10 -15.53 18.53 -0.13
CA ASP A 10 -14.45 18.98 -1.02
C ASP A 10 -13.04 18.67 -0.50
N ALA A 11 -12.85 17.63 0.32
CA ALA A 11 -11.53 17.29 0.84
C ALA A 11 -10.60 16.86 -0.29
N ALA A 12 -9.64 17.71 -0.64
CA ALA A 12 -8.54 17.36 -1.51
C ALA A 12 -7.65 16.29 -0.84
N LEU A 13 -7.09 15.41 -1.66
CA LEU A 13 -6.04 14.50 -1.20
C LEU A 13 -4.81 15.32 -0.81
N VAL A 14 -4.33 15.13 0.41
CA VAL A 14 -3.18 15.86 0.96
C VAL A 14 -2.04 14.88 1.22
N VAL A 15 -0.84 15.25 0.81
CA VAL A 15 0.38 14.54 1.26
C VAL A 15 0.62 14.93 2.71
N LEU A 16 0.70 13.93 3.58
CA LEU A 16 0.88 14.14 5.00
C LEU A 16 2.34 14.50 5.30
N ASP A 17 2.52 15.53 6.10
CA ASP A 17 3.79 15.87 6.73
C ASP A 17 4.10 14.94 7.92
N ALA A 18 5.16 15.21 8.65
CA ALA A 18 5.60 14.38 9.78
C ALA A 18 4.55 14.28 10.90
N GLU A 19 3.80 15.35 11.15
CA GLU A 19 2.71 15.37 12.13
C GLU A 19 1.52 14.56 11.65
N GLY A 20 1.10 14.75 10.39
CA GLY A 20 0.04 13.99 9.75
C GLY A 20 0.35 12.50 9.67
N VAL A 21 1.60 12.12 9.38
CA VAL A 21 2.06 10.72 9.42
C VAL A 21 1.96 10.16 10.84
N THR A 22 2.36 10.93 11.85
CA THR A 22 2.25 10.50 13.24
C THR A 22 0.79 10.30 13.65
N GLU A 23 -0.10 11.20 13.23
CA GLU A 23 -1.55 11.04 13.46
C GLU A 23 -2.12 9.82 12.74
N ALA A 24 -1.74 9.58 11.49
CA ALA A 24 -2.12 8.37 10.76
C ALA A 24 -1.64 7.10 11.49
N CYS A 25 -0.41 7.11 12.00
CA CYS A 25 0.11 6.01 12.82
C CYS A 25 -0.71 5.82 14.10
N ARG A 26 -1.11 6.90 14.77
CA ARG A 26 -1.93 6.81 16.00
C ARG A 26 -3.28 6.17 15.72
N GLN A 27 -3.91 6.52 14.59
CA GLN A 27 -5.19 5.96 14.18
C GLN A 27 -5.10 4.49 13.77
N THR A 28 -4.00 4.09 13.12
CA THR A 28 -3.82 2.72 12.59
C THR A 28 -3.20 1.75 13.59
N HIS A 29 -2.47 2.25 14.58
CA HIS A 29 -1.79 1.42 15.58
C HIS A 29 -2.70 0.39 16.27
N PRO A 30 -3.93 0.71 16.71
CA PRO A 30 -4.80 -0.28 17.37
C PRO A 30 -5.09 -1.52 16.53
N GLU A 31 -5.10 -1.39 15.20
CA GLU A 31 -5.40 -2.49 14.27
C GLU A 31 -4.15 -3.16 13.70
N TRP A 32 -3.03 -2.42 13.54
CA TRP A 32 -1.88 -2.89 12.76
C TRP A 32 -0.54 -2.88 13.50
N HIS A 33 -0.54 -2.78 14.84
CA HIS A 33 0.70 -2.70 15.63
C HIS A 33 1.60 -3.95 15.55
N GLN A 34 1.05 -5.11 15.23
CA GLN A 34 1.79 -6.38 15.12
C GLN A 34 2.68 -6.64 16.36
N GLY A 35 2.12 -6.43 17.56
CA GLY A 35 2.82 -6.60 18.82
C GLY A 35 3.78 -5.49 19.22
N ARG A 36 3.88 -4.39 18.45
CA ARG A 36 4.74 -3.24 18.76
C ARG A 36 4.00 -2.21 19.59
N ASP A 37 4.71 -1.52 20.46
CA ASP A 37 4.23 -0.27 21.03
C ASP A 37 4.11 0.82 19.95
N PHE A 38 3.49 1.93 20.33
CA PHE A 38 3.23 3.02 19.37
C PHE A 38 4.53 3.62 18.79
N GLU A 39 5.54 3.83 19.62
CA GLU A 39 6.79 4.44 19.20
C GLU A 39 7.54 3.57 18.20
N ALA A 40 7.65 2.28 18.48
CA ALA A 40 8.27 1.32 17.56
C ALA A 40 7.48 1.17 16.25
N TYR A 41 6.14 1.20 16.32
CA TYR A 41 5.29 1.17 15.14
C TYR A 41 5.47 2.42 14.28
N ALA A 42 5.38 3.62 14.88
CA ALA A 42 5.53 4.89 14.18
C ALA A 42 6.96 5.07 13.62
N ALA A 43 7.98 4.65 14.37
CA ALA A 43 9.37 4.68 13.91
C ALA A 43 9.55 3.81 12.64
N ARG A 44 8.98 2.60 12.63
CA ARG A 44 9.03 1.73 11.45
C ARG A 44 8.36 2.34 10.23
N VAL A 45 7.24 3.06 10.40
CA VAL A 45 6.55 3.74 9.29
C VAL A 45 7.42 4.88 8.76
N ARG A 46 7.99 5.70 9.64
CA ARG A 46 8.90 6.80 9.26
C ARG A 46 10.15 6.28 8.55
N GLU A 47 10.79 5.24 9.09
CA GLU A 47 11.94 4.59 8.45
C GLU A 47 11.62 4.08 7.04
N ALA A 48 10.43 3.51 6.83
CA ALA A 48 10.00 3.07 5.52
C ALA A 48 9.83 4.24 4.55
N LEU A 49 9.25 5.37 4.99
CA LEU A 49 9.13 6.58 4.20
C LEU A 49 10.50 7.17 3.84
N ASP A 50 11.41 7.25 4.80
CA ASP A 50 12.77 7.77 4.60
C ASP A 50 13.55 6.91 3.61
N ARG A 51 13.48 5.58 3.77
CA ARG A 51 14.15 4.61 2.89
C ARG A 51 13.63 4.65 1.47
N MET A 52 12.32 4.77 1.31
CA MET A 52 11.67 4.81 0.00
C MET A 52 11.72 6.20 -0.64
N GLY A 53 11.93 7.25 0.16
CA GLY A 53 12.00 8.62 -0.32
C GLY A 53 10.78 9.00 -1.17
N PRO A 54 11.00 9.63 -2.34
CA PRO A 54 9.88 10.08 -3.20
C PRO A 54 9.05 8.94 -3.82
N ALA A 55 9.52 7.69 -3.72
CA ALA A 55 8.78 6.53 -4.21
C ALA A 55 7.64 6.13 -3.27
N MET A 56 7.61 6.62 -2.02
CA MET A 56 6.51 6.38 -1.09
C MET A 56 5.97 7.70 -0.54
N ARG A 57 4.65 7.86 -0.53
CA ARG A 57 3.98 8.98 0.12
C ARG A 57 2.92 8.45 1.08
N TYR A 58 2.76 9.11 2.20
CA TYR A 58 1.57 8.94 3.04
C TYR A 58 0.60 10.07 2.71
N VAL A 59 -0.64 9.75 2.42
CA VAL A 59 -1.65 10.70 1.99
C VAL A 59 -2.92 10.55 2.80
N GLY A 60 -3.73 11.60 2.88
CA GLY A 60 -4.94 11.57 3.66
C GLY A 60 -6.03 12.52 3.17
N LEU A 61 -7.21 12.31 3.70
CA LEU A 61 -8.34 13.22 3.63
C LEU A 61 -8.59 13.84 5.00
N HIS A 62 -8.85 15.13 5.03
CA HIS A 62 -9.23 15.86 6.24
C HIS A 62 -10.70 16.28 6.17
N ASP A 63 -11.36 16.39 7.31
CA ASP A 63 -12.67 17.01 7.40
C ASP A 63 -12.57 18.54 7.38
N ALA A 64 -13.71 19.23 7.37
CA ALA A 64 -13.78 20.70 7.38
C ALA A 64 -13.13 21.36 8.60
N ARG A 65 -12.83 20.57 9.63
CA ARG A 65 -12.12 21.04 10.86
C ARG A 65 -10.63 20.71 10.81
N GLY A 66 -10.10 20.24 9.69
CA GLY A 66 -8.69 19.87 9.54
C GLY A 66 -8.30 18.55 10.20
N ARG A 67 -9.25 17.70 10.64
CA ARG A 67 -8.93 16.42 11.28
C ARG A 67 -8.77 15.34 10.21
N LEU A 68 -7.72 14.54 10.32
CA LEU A 68 -7.50 13.38 9.46
C LEU A 68 -8.63 12.35 9.63
N VAL A 69 -9.34 12.05 8.57
CA VAL A 69 -10.49 11.12 8.57
C VAL A 69 -10.23 9.82 7.83
N ALA A 70 -9.31 9.83 6.89
CA ALA A 70 -8.84 8.65 6.16
C ALA A 70 -7.42 8.85 5.66
N SER A 71 -6.68 7.77 5.53
CA SER A 71 -5.29 7.79 5.06
C SER A 71 -4.95 6.56 4.23
N ALA A 72 -3.90 6.68 3.42
CA ALA A 72 -3.32 5.57 2.68
C ALA A 72 -1.84 5.82 2.41
N ARG A 73 -1.12 4.76 2.05
CA ARG A 73 0.22 4.86 1.47
C ARG A 73 0.16 4.66 -0.03
N GLU A 74 0.81 5.53 -0.76
CA GLU A 74 1.07 5.40 -2.18
C GLU A 74 2.51 4.95 -2.40
N LEU A 75 2.70 4.04 -3.35
CA LEU A 75 4.00 3.58 -3.79
C LEU A 75 4.11 3.80 -5.30
N SER A 76 5.05 4.66 -5.71
CA SER A 76 5.41 4.78 -7.12
C SER A 76 6.16 3.52 -7.53
N SER A 77 5.71 2.87 -8.60
CA SER A 77 6.21 1.58 -9.03
C SER A 77 6.02 1.42 -10.53
N GLU A 78 6.45 0.30 -11.06
CA GLU A 78 6.15 -0.16 -12.41
C GLU A 78 5.49 -1.55 -12.34
N LEU A 79 4.60 -1.80 -13.27
CA LEU A 79 4.13 -3.15 -13.57
C LEU A 79 4.81 -3.62 -14.86
N LEU A 80 5.23 -4.87 -14.89
CA LEU A 80 5.50 -5.58 -16.12
C LEU A 80 4.20 -6.20 -16.60
N TRP A 81 3.65 -5.69 -17.70
CA TRP A 81 2.41 -6.19 -18.29
C TRP A 81 2.65 -6.61 -19.72
N GLN A 82 2.55 -7.92 -19.99
CA GLN A 82 2.79 -8.52 -21.32
C GLN A 82 4.16 -8.12 -21.93
N GLY A 83 5.18 -8.00 -21.09
CA GLY A 83 6.52 -7.60 -21.48
C GLY A 83 6.82 -6.09 -21.45
N ASP A 84 5.80 -5.25 -21.35
CA ASP A 84 5.96 -3.80 -21.29
C ASP A 84 6.00 -3.28 -19.84
N ARG A 85 6.88 -2.32 -19.57
CA ARG A 85 6.88 -1.59 -18.29
C ARG A 85 5.83 -0.48 -18.31
N VAL A 86 4.95 -0.53 -17.34
CA VAL A 86 3.85 0.42 -17.20
C VAL A 86 4.00 1.16 -15.87
N PRO A 87 4.13 2.50 -15.87
CA PRO A 87 4.12 3.28 -14.64
C PRO A 87 2.85 2.99 -13.84
N ALA A 88 3.01 2.58 -12.58
CA ALA A 88 1.91 2.12 -11.76
C ALA A 88 2.01 2.66 -10.33
N MET A 89 0.85 2.94 -9.74
CA MET A 89 0.75 3.32 -8.33
C MET A 89 0.27 2.13 -7.50
N GLY A 90 1.09 1.69 -6.55
CA GLY A 90 0.67 0.80 -5.48
C GLY A 90 -0.11 1.55 -4.42
N ILE A 91 -1.24 1.00 -3.97
CA ILE A 91 -2.03 1.52 -2.85
C ILE A 91 -1.90 0.53 -1.69
N ALA A 92 -1.53 1.02 -0.53
CA ALA A 92 -1.37 0.23 0.68
C ALA A 92 -1.92 0.96 1.90
N ALA A 93 -2.18 0.21 2.96
CA ALA A 93 -2.60 0.75 4.26
C ALA A 93 -3.77 1.74 4.16
N VAL A 94 -4.79 1.39 3.38
CA VAL A 94 -6.03 2.17 3.28
C VAL A 94 -6.78 2.07 4.60
N PHE A 95 -6.95 3.21 5.26
CA PHE A 95 -7.59 3.30 6.55
C PHE A 95 -8.65 4.39 6.57
N VAL A 96 -9.76 4.11 7.20
CA VAL A 96 -10.80 5.08 7.53
C VAL A 96 -11.07 5.00 9.04
N ARG A 97 -11.10 6.13 9.70
CA ARG A 97 -11.45 6.18 11.13
C ARG A 97 -12.69 5.34 11.42
N PRO A 98 -12.66 4.47 12.46
CA PRO A 98 -13.75 3.54 12.75
C PRO A 98 -15.12 4.21 12.90
N ASP A 99 -15.18 5.37 13.57
CA ASP A 99 -16.40 6.15 13.80
C ASP A 99 -17.01 6.77 12.52
N LEU A 100 -16.27 6.74 11.41
CA LEU A 100 -16.66 7.30 10.11
C LEU A 100 -16.84 6.24 9.02
N ARG A 101 -16.65 4.97 9.35
CA ARG A 101 -16.88 3.86 8.41
C ARG A 101 -18.36 3.79 7.99
N GLY A 102 -18.60 3.22 6.80
CA GLY A 102 -19.96 3.12 6.23
C GLY A 102 -20.48 4.40 5.59
N ARG A 103 -19.78 5.54 5.68
CA ARG A 103 -20.19 6.86 5.15
C ARG A 103 -19.56 7.21 3.78
N GLY A 104 -19.00 6.24 3.07
CA GLY A 104 -18.43 6.44 1.74
C GLY A 104 -17.05 7.14 1.70
N ILE A 105 -16.43 7.42 2.87
CA ILE A 105 -15.14 8.12 2.95
C ILE A 105 -14.03 7.30 2.29
N GLY A 106 -13.99 5.99 2.50
CA GLY A 106 -13.00 5.13 1.84
C GLY A 106 -13.14 5.12 0.32
N ARG A 107 -14.39 5.15 -0.20
CA ARG A 107 -14.65 5.34 -1.64
C ARG A 107 -14.04 6.64 -2.14
N ARG A 108 -14.22 7.72 -1.41
CA ARG A 108 -13.68 9.04 -1.79
C ARG A 108 -12.16 9.03 -1.78
N LEU A 109 -11.54 8.42 -0.75
CA LEU A 109 -10.09 8.28 -0.69
C LEU A 109 -9.56 7.51 -1.91
N VAL A 110 -10.12 6.36 -2.23
CA VAL A 110 -9.69 5.55 -3.40
C VAL A 110 -9.87 6.31 -4.71
N ARG A 111 -10.97 7.05 -4.89
CA ARG A 111 -11.20 7.89 -6.08
C ARG A 111 -10.22 9.06 -6.16
N ALA A 112 -9.93 9.72 -5.04
CA ALA A 112 -8.96 10.80 -4.99
C ALA A 112 -7.54 10.29 -5.32
N LEU A 113 -7.15 9.15 -4.76
CA LEU A 113 -5.88 8.47 -5.05
C LEU A 113 -5.74 8.15 -6.54
N THR A 114 -6.73 7.49 -7.12
CA THR A 114 -6.67 7.10 -8.55
C THR A 114 -6.73 8.32 -9.47
N GLY A 115 -7.44 9.38 -9.08
CA GLY A 115 -7.47 10.65 -9.81
C GLY A 115 -6.11 11.36 -9.79
N ASP A 116 -5.50 11.50 -8.62
CA ASP A 116 -4.16 12.08 -8.46
C ASP A 116 -3.10 11.27 -9.23
N ALA A 117 -3.14 9.95 -9.11
CA ALA A 117 -2.23 9.08 -9.84
C ALA A 117 -2.34 9.29 -11.36
N ARG A 118 -3.55 9.37 -11.89
CA ARG A 118 -3.79 9.63 -13.31
C ARG A 118 -3.23 11.00 -13.73
N ALA A 119 -3.46 12.03 -12.94
CA ALA A 119 -2.94 13.38 -13.20
C ALA A 119 -1.40 13.42 -13.21
N ARG A 120 -0.75 12.54 -12.42
CA ARG A 120 0.70 12.38 -12.36
C ARG A 120 1.28 11.45 -13.44
N GLY A 121 0.45 10.90 -14.33
CA GLY A 121 0.90 10.08 -15.47
C GLY A 121 1.00 8.58 -15.18
N PHE A 122 0.55 8.11 -14.02
CA PHE A 122 0.42 6.67 -13.79
C PHE A 122 -0.66 6.09 -14.69
N ARG A 123 -0.37 4.95 -15.31
CA ARG A 123 -1.26 4.26 -16.23
C ARG A 123 -2.04 3.12 -15.59
N ALA A 124 -1.58 2.66 -14.43
CA ALA A 124 -2.22 1.61 -13.64
C ALA A 124 -2.18 1.95 -12.16
N ALA A 125 -3.12 1.38 -11.40
CA ALA A 125 -3.06 1.31 -9.95
C ALA A 125 -3.29 -0.15 -9.52
N PHE A 126 -2.59 -0.59 -8.48
CA PHE A 126 -2.74 -1.94 -7.95
C PHE A 126 -2.72 -1.92 -6.42
N LEU A 127 -3.31 -2.94 -5.85
CA LEU A 127 -3.30 -3.19 -4.41
C LEU A 127 -3.46 -4.69 -4.11
N PHE A 128 -3.05 -5.07 -2.91
CA PHE A 128 -3.37 -6.35 -2.32
C PHE A 128 -4.38 -6.11 -1.19
N SER A 129 -5.47 -6.88 -1.16
CA SER A 129 -6.60 -6.60 -0.28
C SER A 129 -6.91 -7.77 0.65
N ASP A 130 -6.86 -7.52 1.95
CA ASP A 130 -7.28 -8.47 2.99
C ASP A 130 -8.81 -8.55 3.12
N ILE A 131 -9.54 -7.52 2.63
CA ILE A 131 -11.00 -7.45 2.69
C ILE A 131 -11.69 -7.98 1.41
N GLY A 132 -10.89 -8.52 0.49
CA GLY A 132 -11.37 -9.08 -0.78
C GLY A 132 -11.69 -8.06 -1.86
N PRO A 133 -11.99 -8.53 -3.09
CA PRO A 133 -12.15 -7.66 -4.26
C PRO A 133 -13.46 -6.88 -4.26
N GLY A 134 -14.48 -7.33 -3.54
CA GLY A 134 -15.82 -6.74 -3.58
C GLY A 134 -15.87 -5.26 -3.22
N TYR A 135 -14.96 -4.82 -2.37
CA TYR A 135 -14.86 -3.40 -2.02
C TYR A 135 -14.28 -2.55 -3.16
N TYR A 136 -13.30 -3.06 -3.92
CA TYR A 136 -12.56 -2.28 -4.91
C TYR A 136 -13.14 -2.35 -6.33
N VAL A 137 -13.84 -3.43 -6.66
CA VAL A 137 -14.46 -3.61 -7.99
C VAL A 137 -15.39 -2.45 -8.38
N PRO A 138 -16.26 -1.91 -7.48
CA PRO A 138 -17.08 -0.74 -7.80
C PRO A 138 -16.29 0.55 -8.05
N HIS A 139 -14.98 0.54 -7.79
CA HIS A 139 -14.06 1.68 -8.01
C HIS A 139 -13.20 1.52 -9.26
N GLY A 140 -13.53 0.55 -10.13
CA GLY A 140 -12.83 0.32 -11.39
C GLY A 140 -11.65 -0.64 -11.30
N PHE A 141 -11.41 -1.25 -10.13
CA PHE A 141 -10.40 -2.31 -10.01
C PHE A 141 -10.95 -3.63 -10.54
N ARG A 142 -10.04 -4.45 -11.03
CA ARG A 142 -10.33 -5.83 -11.44
C ARG A 142 -9.51 -6.78 -10.58
N ALA A 143 -10.14 -7.85 -10.12
CA ALA A 143 -9.40 -8.92 -9.47
C ALA A 143 -8.47 -9.60 -10.48
N CYS A 144 -7.20 -9.73 -10.10
CA CYS A 144 -6.23 -10.53 -10.84
C CYS A 144 -6.02 -11.85 -10.11
N PRO A 145 -5.86 -12.96 -10.81
CA PRO A 145 -5.48 -14.22 -10.18
C PRO A 145 -4.18 -14.03 -9.39
N ALA A 146 -4.23 -14.36 -8.11
CA ALA A 146 -3.07 -14.40 -7.24
C ALA A 146 -3.13 -15.67 -6.39
N GLN A 147 -1.98 -16.21 -6.04
CA GLN A 147 -1.87 -17.39 -5.19
C GLN A 147 -0.95 -17.05 -4.02
N ASP A 148 -1.46 -17.29 -2.82
CA ASP A 148 -0.66 -17.27 -1.61
C ASP A 148 -0.35 -18.72 -1.21
N PHE A 149 0.90 -18.96 -0.87
CA PHE A 149 1.34 -20.26 -0.38
C PHE A 149 1.65 -20.14 1.10
N CYS A 150 0.91 -20.88 1.90
CA CYS A 150 1.17 -21.02 3.33
C CYS A 150 1.57 -22.47 3.62
N ALA A 151 2.66 -22.66 4.36
CA ALA A 151 3.06 -23.95 4.87
C ALA A 151 3.44 -23.80 6.35
N ASP A 152 3.13 -24.81 7.16
CA ASP A 152 3.70 -24.88 8.49
C ASP A 152 5.21 -25.15 8.34
N VAL A 153 6.01 -24.36 9.04
CA VAL A 153 7.48 -24.52 9.00
C VAL A 153 7.91 -25.92 9.48
N ALA A 154 7.12 -26.54 10.38
CA ALA A 154 7.36 -27.89 10.85
C ALA A 154 7.17 -28.96 9.75
N ASP A 155 6.32 -28.67 8.75
CA ASP A 155 6.03 -29.61 7.64
C ASP A 155 7.00 -29.44 6.47
N LEU A 156 7.85 -28.40 6.49
CA LEU A 156 8.86 -28.20 5.46
C LEU A 156 9.99 -29.22 5.63
N ALA A 157 10.29 -29.93 4.53
CA ALA A 157 11.46 -30.81 4.50
C ALA A 157 12.73 -30.03 4.85
N GLN A 158 13.41 -30.46 5.90
CA GLN A 158 14.68 -29.87 6.30
C GLN A 158 15.81 -30.45 5.41
N ASP A 159 16.04 -29.79 4.27
CA ASP A 159 17.22 -30.11 3.47
C ASP A 159 18.45 -29.44 4.10
N THR A 160 19.19 -30.25 4.84
CA THR A 160 20.42 -29.81 5.52
C THR A 160 21.62 -29.72 4.56
N SER A 161 21.45 -30.10 3.29
CA SER A 161 22.51 -29.96 2.28
C SER A 161 22.70 -28.52 1.81
N LEU A 162 21.69 -27.67 2.00
CA LEU A 162 21.73 -26.27 1.60
C LEU A 162 22.31 -25.40 2.71
N ALA A 163 23.39 -24.68 2.41
CA ALA A 163 23.94 -23.67 3.31
C ALA A 163 23.05 -22.41 3.26
N VAL A 164 22.31 -22.15 4.33
CA VAL A 164 21.47 -20.97 4.46
C VAL A 164 22.18 -19.92 5.31
N ARG A 165 22.29 -18.70 4.82
CA ARG A 165 22.82 -17.56 5.54
C ARG A 165 21.93 -16.31 5.34
N ARG A 166 22.10 -15.33 6.20
CA ARG A 166 21.45 -14.03 6.01
C ARG A 166 22.01 -13.36 4.75
N ALA A 167 21.12 -12.82 3.92
CA ALA A 167 21.51 -12.03 2.76
C ALA A 167 22.26 -10.74 3.20
N CYS A 168 23.25 -10.34 2.43
CA CYS A 168 24.00 -9.11 2.62
C CYS A 168 23.84 -8.20 1.39
N PRO A 169 24.27 -6.93 1.43
CA PRO A 169 24.13 -5.99 0.32
C PRO A 169 24.71 -6.51 -1.01
N ASP A 170 25.80 -7.28 -0.97
CA ASP A 170 26.45 -7.83 -2.16
C ASP A 170 25.59 -8.88 -2.90
N ASP A 171 24.62 -9.48 -2.21
CA ASP A 171 23.70 -10.45 -2.81
C ASP A 171 22.61 -9.77 -3.66
N LEU A 172 22.37 -8.48 -3.43
CA LEU A 172 21.24 -7.76 -4.05
C LEU A 172 21.24 -7.87 -5.57
N GLY A 173 22.40 -7.71 -6.20
CA GLY A 173 22.51 -7.80 -7.65
C GLY A 173 22.11 -9.17 -8.21
N MET A 174 22.46 -10.25 -7.52
CA MET A 174 22.06 -11.59 -7.89
C MET A 174 20.57 -11.83 -7.64
N MET A 175 20.06 -11.40 -6.49
CA MET A 175 18.64 -11.51 -6.15
C MET A 175 17.75 -10.77 -7.16
N LEU A 176 18.13 -9.56 -7.58
CA LEU A 176 17.42 -8.80 -8.60
C LEU A 176 17.44 -9.49 -9.96
N ARG A 177 18.58 -10.06 -10.38
CA ARG A 177 18.63 -10.84 -11.63
C ARG A 177 17.66 -12.02 -11.61
N TRP A 178 17.64 -12.81 -10.55
CA TRP A 178 16.71 -13.93 -10.40
C TRP A 178 15.26 -13.46 -10.39
N TYR A 179 14.98 -12.39 -9.69
CA TYR A 179 13.65 -11.79 -9.67
C TYR A 179 13.21 -11.38 -11.07
N HIS A 180 14.08 -10.67 -11.83
CA HIS A 180 13.76 -10.21 -13.19
C HIS A 180 13.57 -11.39 -14.15
N GLN A 181 14.36 -12.45 -14.04
CA GLN A 181 14.16 -13.65 -14.85
C GLN A 181 12.82 -14.31 -14.56
N SER A 182 12.45 -14.46 -13.30
CA SER A 182 11.15 -15.00 -12.90
C SER A 182 10.00 -14.08 -13.33
N ALA A 183 10.15 -12.77 -13.15
CA ALA A 183 9.15 -11.78 -13.52
C ALA A 183 8.85 -11.78 -15.02
N ALA A 184 9.88 -12.00 -15.87
CA ALA A 184 9.73 -12.05 -17.32
C ALA A 184 8.84 -13.23 -17.80
N CYS A 185 8.69 -14.27 -16.97
CA CYS A 185 7.80 -15.41 -17.27
C CYS A 185 6.35 -15.16 -16.85
N SER A 186 6.06 -14.05 -16.16
CA SER A 186 4.73 -13.71 -15.68
C SER A 186 4.03 -12.71 -16.61
N PRO A 187 2.75 -12.91 -16.95
CA PRO A 187 2.01 -11.96 -17.78
C PRO A 187 1.74 -10.62 -17.06
N LEU A 188 1.81 -10.62 -15.74
CA LEU A 188 1.64 -9.44 -14.89
C LEU A 188 2.44 -9.60 -13.60
N THR A 189 3.33 -8.67 -13.32
CA THR A 189 4.07 -8.64 -12.05
C THR A 189 4.45 -7.22 -11.66
N VAL A 190 4.65 -6.98 -10.35
CA VAL A 190 5.20 -5.71 -9.86
C VAL A 190 6.69 -5.69 -10.18
N TRP A 191 7.15 -4.73 -10.99
CA TRP A 191 8.56 -4.61 -11.31
C TRP A 191 9.32 -3.96 -10.13
N ARG A 192 10.42 -4.59 -9.74
CA ARG A 192 11.30 -4.10 -8.66
C ARG A 192 12.65 -3.68 -9.25
N THR A 193 13.11 -2.53 -8.84
CA THR A 193 14.42 -1.96 -9.21
C THR A 193 15.37 -2.04 -8.05
#